data_ca23271d4b0cebccf34c7393dbaf3717
#
_entry.id   ca23271d4b0cebccf34c7393dbaf3717
#
_cell.length_a   1.000
_cell.length_b   1.000
_cell.length_c   1.000
_cell.angle_alpha   90.00
_cell.angle_beta   90.00
_cell.angle_gamma   90.00
#
_symmetry.space_group_name_H-M   'P 1'
#
loop_
_entity.id
_entity.type
_entity.pdbx_description
1 polymer ?
#
loop_
_entity_poly.entity_id
_entity_poly.type
_entity_poly.pdbx_seq_one_letter_code
_entity_poly.pdbx_strand_id
1 'polypeptide(L)'
;RAHITNQRTMEVLRDLGIEEESHRYATPWEHMGDSLFTTSLAGEELLRIRAWGTGDERKGDYIQGSPCGLMDLPQPLIEPIIFKNAAERGATFACNTEYLSHVQDADGVTVMLQDRLTGREYAVRAKYLYGADGARSKVLDDAGLKVEGQLARAGTAYVIFKADLSRY
;
A
#
# COMPACT_ATOMS: atom_id res chain seq x y z
N ARG A 1 -6.74 3.72 -2.12
CA ARG A 1 -5.81 2.73 -2.67
C ARG A 1 -5.87 1.44 -1.84
N ALA A 2 -4.74 0.95 -1.32
CA ALA A 2 -4.74 -0.26 -0.51
C ALA A 2 -5.39 -0.02 0.87
N HIS A 3 -6.07 -1.04 1.39
CA HIS A 3 -6.62 -1.04 2.73
C HIS A 3 -6.49 -2.41 3.43
N ILE A 4 -6.55 -3.51 2.68
CA ILE A 4 -6.37 -4.84 3.26
C ILE A 4 -4.88 -5.08 3.53
N THR A 5 -4.55 -5.36 4.77
CA THR A 5 -3.21 -5.72 5.23
C THR A 5 -3.18 -7.23 5.45
N ASN A 6 -2.54 -7.95 4.53
CA ASN A 6 -2.44 -9.40 4.60
C ASN A 6 -1.47 -9.87 5.70
N GLN A 7 -1.51 -11.15 6.00
CA GLN A 7 -0.69 -11.76 7.05
C GLN A 7 0.82 -11.50 6.88
N ARG A 8 1.33 -11.60 5.65
CA ARG A 8 2.75 -11.31 5.40
C ARG A 8 3.13 -9.86 5.70
N THR A 9 2.27 -8.92 5.36
CA THR A 9 2.49 -7.52 5.73
C THR A 9 2.43 -7.34 7.25
N MET A 10 1.52 -8.03 7.93
CA MET A 10 1.45 -8.01 9.39
C MET A 10 2.70 -8.56 10.06
N GLU A 11 3.30 -9.62 9.53
CA GLU A 11 4.60 -10.12 9.99
C GLU A 11 5.69 -9.04 9.86
N VAL A 12 5.73 -8.33 8.73
CA VAL A 12 6.68 -7.21 8.55
C VAL A 12 6.42 -6.08 9.55
N LEU A 13 5.17 -5.72 9.81
CA LEU A 13 4.83 -4.70 10.82
C LEU A 13 5.22 -5.15 12.23
N ARG A 14 5.12 -6.45 12.53
CA ARG A 14 5.60 -7.06 13.78
C ARG A 14 7.12 -6.95 13.90
N ASP A 15 7.85 -7.33 12.87
CA ASP A 15 9.32 -7.23 12.83
C ASP A 15 9.80 -5.78 12.95
N LEU A 16 9.02 -4.84 12.43
CA LEU A 16 9.26 -3.40 12.60
C LEU A 16 8.82 -2.86 13.97
N GLY A 17 8.16 -3.66 14.81
CA GLY A 17 7.68 -3.23 16.13
C GLY A 17 6.50 -2.26 16.10
N ILE A 18 5.75 -2.20 15.01
CA ILE A 18 4.60 -1.28 14.81
C ILE A 18 3.26 -2.00 14.62
N GLU A 19 3.23 -3.31 14.81
CA GLU A 19 2.01 -4.12 14.70
C GLU A 19 0.91 -3.62 15.66
N GLU A 20 1.25 -3.44 16.93
CA GLU A 20 0.29 -3.01 17.96
C GLU A 20 -0.26 -1.60 17.68
N GLU A 21 0.59 -0.65 17.27
CA GLU A 21 0.16 0.69 16.89
C GLU A 21 -0.78 0.64 15.68
N SER A 22 -0.49 -0.22 14.72
CA SER A 22 -1.32 -0.41 13.52
C SER A 22 -2.71 -0.97 13.85
N HIS A 23 -2.80 -1.92 14.77
CA HIS A 23 -4.09 -2.48 15.22
C HIS A 23 -5.02 -1.44 15.85
N ARG A 24 -4.52 -0.38 16.47
CA ARG A 24 -5.35 0.67 17.09
C ARG A 24 -6.21 1.43 16.09
N TYR A 25 -5.83 1.44 14.82
CA TYR A 25 -6.51 2.18 13.76
C TYR A 25 -7.18 1.27 12.72
N ALA A 26 -6.99 -0.03 12.85
CA ALA A 26 -7.48 -1.01 11.90
C ALA A 26 -8.86 -1.55 12.27
N THR A 27 -9.62 -1.95 11.26
CA THR A 27 -10.74 -2.87 11.47
C THR A 27 -10.18 -4.27 11.75
N PRO A 28 -10.54 -4.89 12.89
CA PRO A 28 -10.09 -6.23 13.24
C PRO A 28 -10.51 -7.28 12.21
N TRP A 29 -9.72 -8.36 12.13
CA TRP A 29 -9.96 -9.44 11.17
C TRP A 29 -11.35 -10.05 11.27
N GLU A 30 -11.87 -10.24 12.46
CA GLU A 30 -13.21 -10.80 12.72
C GLU A 30 -14.34 -9.95 12.13
N HIS A 31 -14.11 -8.69 11.86
CA HIS A 31 -15.07 -7.77 11.23
C HIS A 31 -14.87 -7.62 9.71
N MET A 32 -13.88 -8.30 9.14
CA MET A 32 -13.68 -8.33 7.69
C MET A 32 -14.68 -9.30 7.08
N GLY A 33 -15.71 -8.76 6.47
CA GLY A 33 -16.86 -9.52 5.97
C GLY A 33 -16.65 -10.18 4.61
N ASP A 34 -17.76 -10.47 3.98
CA ASP A 34 -17.81 -11.11 2.67
C ASP A 34 -17.51 -10.11 1.53
N SER A 35 -17.04 -10.64 0.41
CA SER A 35 -17.07 -9.90 -0.87
C SER A 35 -18.45 -10.08 -1.50
N LEU A 36 -19.16 -8.97 -1.63
CA LEU A 36 -20.53 -8.93 -2.12
C LEU A 36 -20.59 -8.33 -3.52
N PHE A 37 -21.21 -9.02 -4.44
CA PHE A 37 -21.49 -8.56 -5.80
C PHE A 37 -22.97 -8.30 -5.93
N THR A 38 -23.34 -7.07 -6.24
CA THR A 38 -24.74 -6.61 -6.33
C THR A 38 -24.96 -5.76 -7.57
N THR A 39 -26.19 -5.63 -7.99
CA THR A 39 -26.57 -4.72 -9.09
C THR A 39 -26.47 -3.25 -8.70
N SER A 40 -26.62 -2.94 -7.39
CA SER A 40 -26.39 -1.62 -6.77
C SER A 40 -26.25 -1.82 -5.26
N LEU A 41 -25.94 -0.78 -4.47
CA LEU A 41 -25.83 -0.87 -2.99
C LEU A 41 -27.10 -1.42 -2.32
N ALA A 42 -28.26 -1.15 -2.88
CA ALA A 42 -29.56 -1.62 -2.39
C ALA A 42 -30.23 -2.57 -3.39
N GLY A 43 -29.47 -3.10 -4.33
CA GLY A 43 -29.97 -3.94 -5.39
C GLY A 43 -29.95 -5.42 -5.07
N GLU A 44 -30.19 -6.21 -6.12
CA GLU A 44 -30.15 -7.67 -6.03
C GLU A 44 -28.74 -8.17 -5.76
N GLU A 45 -28.61 -9.10 -4.81
CA GLU A 45 -27.36 -9.83 -4.57
C GLU A 45 -27.16 -10.88 -5.67
N LEU A 46 -26.07 -10.72 -6.43
CA LEU A 46 -25.69 -11.64 -7.51
C LEU A 46 -24.79 -12.76 -7.00
N LEU A 47 -23.88 -12.43 -6.07
CA LEU A 47 -22.92 -13.39 -5.53
C LEU A 47 -22.37 -12.86 -4.20
N ARG A 48 -22.19 -13.77 -3.25
CA ARG A 48 -21.49 -13.53 -1.99
C ARG A 48 -20.37 -14.55 -1.83
N ILE A 49 -19.15 -14.06 -1.63
CA ILE A 49 -17.99 -14.91 -1.40
C ILE A 49 -17.48 -14.64 0.01
N ARG A 50 -17.44 -15.68 0.84
CA ARG A 50 -16.72 -15.65 2.12
C ARG A 50 -15.26 -15.34 1.85
N ALA A 51 -14.83 -14.15 2.23
CA ALA A 51 -13.48 -13.68 1.95
C ALA A 51 -12.64 -13.65 3.23
N TRP A 52 -11.36 -13.39 3.06
CA TRP A 52 -10.43 -13.06 4.14
C TRP A 52 -10.24 -14.14 5.22
N GLY A 53 -10.63 -15.37 4.95
CA GLY A 53 -10.50 -16.48 5.92
C GLY A 53 -11.37 -16.34 7.17
N THR A 54 -12.42 -15.51 7.13
CA THR A 54 -13.36 -15.35 8.26
C THR A 54 -14.41 -16.47 8.36
N GLY A 55 -14.59 -17.26 7.28
CA GLY A 55 -15.44 -18.44 7.28
C GLY A 55 -14.80 -19.64 7.96
N ASP A 56 -15.60 -20.48 8.61
CA ASP A 56 -15.15 -21.66 9.38
C ASP A 56 -14.32 -22.62 8.55
N GLU A 57 -14.62 -22.76 7.25
CA GLU A 57 -13.92 -23.66 6.33
C GLU A 57 -12.45 -23.28 6.07
N ARG A 58 -12.12 -21.99 6.11
CA ARG A 58 -10.80 -21.48 5.72
C ARG A 58 -10.04 -20.83 6.87
N LYS A 59 -10.69 -20.53 7.99
CA LYS A 59 -10.06 -19.87 9.13
C LYS A 59 -8.85 -20.62 9.66
N GLY A 60 -8.93 -21.94 9.70
CA GLY A 60 -7.83 -22.81 10.13
C GLY A 60 -6.58 -22.67 9.27
N ASP A 61 -6.75 -22.57 7.95
CA ASP A 61 -5.63 -22.40 7.02
C ASP A 61 -4.87 -21.09 7.28
N TYR A 62 -5.61 -20.01 7.54
CA TYR A 62 -5.03 -18.70 7.86
C TYR A 62 -4.29 -18.71 9.20
N ILE A 63 -4.87 -19.32 10.22
CA ILE A 63 -4.26 -19.44 11.55
C ILE A 63 -2.98 -20.28 11.51
N GLN A 64 -2.96 -21.32 10.70
CA GLN A 64 -1.76 -22.18 10.53
C GLN A 64 -0.71 -21.54 9.63
N GLY A 65 -1.13 -20.68 8.70
CA GLY A 65 -0.25 -20.05 7.70
C GLY A 65 0.62 -18.93 8.23
N SER A 66 0.25 -18.32 9.37
CA SER A 66 0.98 -17.17 9.95
C SER A 66 0.66 -16.97 11.42
N PRO A 67 1.64 -16.50 12.22
CA PRO A 67 1.40 -16.07 13.60
C PRO A 67 0.61 -14.75 13.68
N CYS A 68 0.38 -14.09 12.55
CA CYS A 68 -0.35 -12.82 12.46
C CYS A 68 -1.71 -13.02 11.80
N GLY A 69 -2.72 -12.32 12.28
CA GLY A 69 -4.02 -12.17 11.61
C GLY A 69 -3.95 -11.16 10.46
N LEU A 70 -5.05 -11.08 9.72
CA LEU A 70 -5.29 -9.98 8.79
C LEU A 70 -5.85 -8.76 9.53
N MET A 71 -5.79 -7.60 8.91
CA MET A 71 -6.55 -6.43 9.33
C MET A 71 -6.93 -5.57 8.11
N ASP A 72 -7.95 -4.77 8.25
CA ASP A 72 -8.27 -3.73 7.28
C ASP A 72 -7.77 -2.38 7.83
N LEU A 73 -6.68 -1.88 7.25
CA LEU A 73 -6.07 -0.62 7.63
C LEU A 73 -5.86 0.26 6.39
N PRO A 74 -6.74 1.22 6.15
CA PRO A 74 -6.63 2.12 5.02
C PRO A 74 -5.30 2.84 4.94
N GLN A 75 -4.78 3.00 3.72
CA GLN A 75 -3.48 3.63 3.45
C GLN A 75 -3.27 4.97 4.18
N PRO A 76 -4.25 5.89 4.27
CA PRO A 76 -4.08 7.15 5.00
C PRO A 76 -3.82 6.98 6.50
N LEU A 77 -4.14 5.84 7.08
CA LEU A 77 -3.93 5.55 8.50
C LEU A 77 -2.60 4.82 8.75
N ILE A 78 -2.19 3.91 7.86
CA ILE A 78 -0.93 3.18 8.03
C ILE A 78 0.29 4.02 7.62
N GLU A 79 0.18 4.88 6.61
CA GLU A 79 1.31 5.70 6.14
C GLU A 79 1.93 6.57 7.24
N PRO A 80 1.16 7.30 8.08
CA PRO A 80 1.74 8.08 9.18
C PRO A 80 2.51 7.23 10.19
N ILE A 81 2.04 6.00 10.48
CA ILE A 81 2.70 5.07 11.39
C ILE A 81 4.06 4.65 10.83
N ILE A 82 4.09 4.23 9.57
CA ILE A 82 5.33 3.83 8.88
C ILE A 82 6.29 5.02 8.77
N PHE A 83 5.77 6.19 8.42
CA PHE A 83 6.56 7.42 8.26
C PHE A 83 7.25 7.82 9.56
N LYS A 84 6.50 7.86 10.68
CA LYS A 84 7.01 8.13 12.02
C LYS A 84 8.10 7.14 12.40
N ASN A 85 7.82 5.84 12.25
CA ASN A 85 8.76 4.78 12.61
C ASN A 85 10.05 4.85 11.78
N ALA A 86 9.95 5.14 10.48
CA ALA A 86 11.12 5.32 9.61
C ALA A 86 11.94 6.56 10.01
N ALA A 87 11.28 7.68 10.35
CA ALA A 87 11.95 8.88 10.83
C ALA A 87 12.72 8.63 12.16
N GLU A 88 12.09 7.94 13.10
CA GLU A 88 12.72 7.56 14.38
C GLU A 88 13.95 6.65 14.19
N ARG A 89 14.00 5.91 13.08
CA ARG A 89 15.15 5.08 12.68
C ARG A 89 16.17 5.81 11.81
N GLY A 90 16.03 7.12 11.65
CA GLY A 90 17.01 7.97 10.95
C GLY A 90 16.75 8.16 9.46
N ALA A 91 15.60 7.76 8.93
CA ALA A 91 15.25 8.10 7.56
C ALA A 91 14.98 9.60 7.41
N THR A 92 15.52 10.18 6.35
CA THR A 92 15.26 11.58 5.99
C THR A 92 14.19 11.62 4.90
N PHE A 93 13.22 12.48 5.07
CA PHE A 93 12.12 12.67 4.12
C PHE A 93 12.19 14.04 3.46
N ALA A 94 12.05 14.08 2.16
CA ALA A 94 11.95 15.28 1.36
C ALA A 94 10.59 15.31 0.66
N CYS A 95 9.58 15.82 1.37
CA CYS A 95 8.25 16.03 0.79
C CYS A 95 8.32 17.11 -0.30
N ASN A 96 7.32 17.11 -1.21
CA ASN A 96 7.27 18.03 -2.36
C ASN A 96 8.53 17.97 -3.26
N THR A 97 9.20 16.84 -3.29
CA THR A 97 10.40 16.64 -4.09
C THR A 97 10.10 15.66 -5.22
N GLU A 98 10.40 16.07 -6.43
CA GLU A 98 10.22 15.26 -7.64
C GLU A 98 11.55 14.68 -8.11
N TYR A 99 11.53 13.41 -8.47
CA TYR A 99 12.61 12.76 -9.17
C TYR A 99 12.63 13.21 -10.65
N LEU A 100 13.77 13.70 -11.14
CA LEU A 100 13.93 14.12 -12.53
C LEU A 100 14.67 13.09 -13.38
N SER A 101 15.82 12.61 -12.91
CA SER A 101 16.66 11.65 -13.62
C SER A 101 17.70 11.04 -12.70
N HIS A 102 18.41 10.03 -13.19
CA HIS A 102 19.61 9.52 -12.51
C HIS A 102 20.71 9.11 -13.47
N VAL A 103 21.94 9.07 -12.95
CA VAL A 103 23.10 8.49 -13.62
C VAL A 103 23.77 7.53 -12.64
N GLN A 104 24.03 6.31 -13.10
CA GLN A 104 24.70 5.27 -12.32
C GLN A 104 26.13 5.08 -12.81
N ASP A 105 27.04 4.83 -11.87
CA ASP A 105 28.43 4.43 -12.12
C ASP A 105 28.83 3.26 -11.20
N ALA A 106 30.11 2.88 -11.17
CA ALA A 106 30.60 1.75 -10.38
C ALA A 106 30.44 1.96 -8.86
N ASP A 107 30.39 3.21 -8.39
CA ASP A 107 30.38 3.57 -6.96
C ASP A 107 28.98 3.92 -6.44
N GLY A 108 27.97 3.99 -7.30
CA GLY A 108 26.61 4.30 -6.89
C GLY A 108 25.78 5.05 -7.93
N VAL A 109 24.85 5.85 -7.47
CA VAL A 109 23.89 6.58 -8.30
C VAL A 109 23.82 8.05 -7.89
N THR A 110 23.83 8.96 -8.86
CA THR A 110 23.53 10.38 -8.68
C THR A 110 22.12 10.65 -9.19
N VAL A 111 21.27 11.15 -8.33
CA VAL A 111 19.87 11.41 -8.60
C VAL A 111 19.63 12.91 -8.67
N MET A 112 19.04 13.39 -9.76
CA MET A 112 18.58 14.77 -9.90
C MET A 112 17.15 14.89 -9.37
N LEU A 113 16.96 15.82 -8.47
CA LEU A 113 15.72 16.11 -7.77
C LEU A 113 15.31 17.57 -7.95
N GLN A 114 14.00 17.83 -7.90
CA GLN A 114 13.45 19.19 -7.90
C GLN A 114 12.55 19.40 -6.69
N ASP A 115 12.80 20.45 -5.94
CA ASP A 115 11.86 20.97 -4.96
C ASP A 115 10.69 21.62 -5.69
N ARG A 116 9.50 21.07 -5.56
CA ARG A 116 8.28 21.50 -6.25
C ARG A 116 7.73 22.84 -5.74
N LEU A 117 8.15 23.28 -4.56
CA LEU A 117 7.69 24.56 -3.99
C LEU A 117 8.53 25.73 -4.53
N THR A 118 9.83 25.51 -4.69
CA THR A 118 10.78 26.54 -5.09
C THR A 118 11.24 26.45 -6.55
N GLY A 119 11.02 25.28 -7.18
CA GLY A 119 11.56 24.96 -8.51
C GLY A 119 13.06 24.67 -8.52
N ARG A 120 13.72 24.66 -7.35
CA ARG A 120 15.17 24.45 -7.26
C ARG A 120 15.51 22.98 -7.56
N GLU A 121 16.44 22.79 -8.48
CA GLU A 121 17.03 21.49 -8.75
C GLU A 121 18.30 21.27 -7.92
N TYR A 122 18.52 20.01 -7.50
CA TYR A 122 19.69 19.60 -6.76
C TYR A 122 20.00 18.13 -6.96
N ALA A 123 21.25 17.73 -6.76
CA ALA A 123 21.69 16.37 -6.87
C ALA A 123 21.88 15.71 -5.50
N VAL A 124 21.52 14.42 -5.42
CA VAL A 124 21.79 13.55 -4.27
C VAL A 124 22.61 12.36 -4.73
N ARG A 125 23.71 12.08 -4.04
CA ARG A 125 24.53 10.90 -4.28
C ARG A 125 24.14 9.80 -3.28
N ALA A 126 23.90 8.58 -3.78
CA ALA A 126 23.57 7.42 -2.98
C ALA A 126 24.27 6.16 -3.51
N LYS A 127 24.36 5.12 -2.68
CA LYS A 127 24.83 3.80 -3.14
C LYS A 127 23.80 3.08 -4.00
N TYR A 128 22.52 3.24 -3.66
CA TYR A 128 21.39 2.59 -4.33
C TYR A 128 20.24 3.56 -4.51
N LEU A 129 19.46 3.37 -5.57
CA LEU A 129 18.18 4.02 -5.83
C LEU A 129 17.10 2.96 -5.91
N TYR A 130 16.03 3.12 -5.14
CA TYR A 130 14.83 2.28 -5.20
C TYR A 130 13.67 3.09 -5.80
N GLY A 131 13.15 2.64 -6.94
CA GLY A 131 11.95 3.19 -7.53
C GLY A 131 10.71 2.57 -6.90
N ALA A 132 10.02 3.33 -6.04
CA ALA A 132 8.74 2.95 -5.44
C ALA A 132 7.60 3.88 -5.90
N ASP A 133 7.71 4.42 -7.11
CA ASP A 133 6.86 5.45 -7.72
C ASP A 133 5.64 4.89 -8.46
N GLY A 134 5.37 3.57 -8.30
CA GLY A 134 4.11 2.93 -8.69
C GLY A 134 4.06 2.48 -10.15
N ALA A 135 2.85 2.26 -10.66
CA ALA A 135 2.61 1.63 -11.97
C ALA A 135 3.03 2.49 -13.18
N ARG A 136 3.33 3.76 -12.97
CA ARG A 136 3.87 4.69 -13.99
C ARG A 136 5.26 5.17 -13.56
N SER A 137 6.08 4.24 -13.10
CA SER A 137 7.39 4.52 -12.54
C SER A 137 8.31 5.16 -13.56
N LYS A 138 8.69 6.40 -13.31
CA LYS A 138 9.70 7.10 -14.10
C LYS A 138 11.10 6.52 -13.85
N VAL A 139 11.38 6.08 -12.63
CA VAL A 139 12.66 5.42 -12.29
C VAL A 139 12.84 4.14 -13.11
N LEU A 140 11.77 3.36 -13.28
CA LEU A 140 11.79 2.13 -14.09
C LEU A 140 12.08 2.44 -15.57
N ASP A 141 11.40 3.45 -16.12
CA ASP A 141 11.57 3.88 -17.51
C ASP A 141 13.02 4.38 -17.76
N ASP A 142 13.53 5.24 -16.88
CA ASP A 142 14.88 5.79 -16.97
C ASP A 142 15.97 4.71 -16.77
N ALA A 143 15.69 3.66 -16.01
CA ALA A 143 16.56 2.49 -15.86
C ALA A 143 16.51 1.53 -17.07
N GLY A 144 15.67 1.79 -18.07
CA GLY A 144 15.50 0.97 -19.27
C GLY A 144 14.89 -0.42 -19.01
N LEU A 145 14.23 -0.60 -17.87
CA LEU A 145 13.58 -1.86 -17.51
C LEU A 145 12.24 -2.00 -18.23
N LYS A 146 11.98 -3.20 -18.77
CA LYS A 146 10.74 -3.49 -19.49
C LYS A 146 9.73 -4.15 -18.58
N VAL A 147 8.47 -3.73 -18.70
CA VAL A 147 7.32 -4.38 -18.07
C VAL A 147 6.72 -5.36 -19.07
N GLU A 148 6.54 -6.59 -18.65
CA GLU A 148 5.83 -7.61 -19.43
C GLU A 148 4.41 -7.77 -18.93
N GLY A 149 3.48 -8.04 -19.83
CA GLY A 149 2.08 -8.30 -19.51
C GLY A 149 1.11 -7.51 -20.36
N GLN A 150 -0.19 -7.73 -20.12
CA GLN A 150 -1.26 -6.99 -20.77
C GLN A 150 -1.64 -5.78 -19.91
N LEU A 151 -1.40 -4.59 -20.43
CA LEU A 151 -1.80 -3.34 -19.82
C LEU A 151 -3.30 -3.08 -19.99
N ALA A 152 -3.91 -2.37 -19.06
CA ALA A 152 -5.28 -1.85 -19.15
C ALA A 152 -6.37 -2.92 -19.40
N ARG A 153 -6.26 -4.10 -18.78
CA ARG A 153 -7.26 -5.17 -18.91
C ARG A 153 -8.64 -4.81 -18.36
N ALA A 154 -8.67 -3.99 -17.31
CA ALA A 154 -9.91 -3.52 -16.67
C ALA A 154 -9.71 -2.16 -16.01
N GLY A 155 -10.78 -1.40 -15.89
CA GLY A 155 -10.85 -0.19 -15.08
C GLY A 155 -11.52 -0.48 -13.74
N THR A 156 -10.95 0.06 -12.65
CA THR A 156 -11.57 0.01 -11.33
C THR A 156 -11.79 1.44 -10.84
N ALA A 157 -13.01 1.74 -10.42
CA ALA A 157 -13.34 2.99 -9.77
C ALA A 157 -13.50 2.77 -8.27
N TYR A 158 -12.78 3.56 -7.47
CA TYR A 158 -12.96 3.61 -6.03
C TYR A 158 -13.76 4.86 -5.67
N VAL A 159 -14.87 4.66 -4.96
CA VAL A 159 -15.73 5.75 -4.53
C VAL A 159 -15.77 5.77 -3.01
N ILE A 160 -15.42 6.92 -2.42
CA ILE A 160 -15.60 7.19 -0.99
C ILE A 160 -16.81 8.11 -0.87
N PHE A 161 -17.77 7.71 -0.04
CA PHE A 161 -18.97 8.51 0.20
C PHE A 161 -19.33 8.44 1.68
N LYS A 162 -20.10 9.43 2.12
CA LYS A 162 -20.70 9.47 3.46
C LYS A 162 -22.21 9.39 3.29
N ALA A 163 -22.80 8.36 3.87
CA ALA A 163 -24.25 8.15 3.82
C ALA A 163 -24.74 7.48 5.10
N ASP A 164 -26.00 7.70 5.44
CA ASP A 164 -26.71 6.87 6.41
C ASP A 164 -27.25 5.65 5.68
N LEU A 165 -26.67 4.47 5.99
CA LEU A 165 -27.05 3.18 5.42
C LEU A 165 -27.85 2.32 6.38
N SER A 166 -28.35 2.87 7.50
CA SER A 166 -29.11 2.15 8.52
C SER A 166 -30.40 1.50 8.00
N ARG A 167 -30.84 1.91 6.81
CA ARG A 167 -32.02 1.38 6.12
C ARG A 167 -31.76 0.03 5.42
N TYR A 168 -30.50 -0.30 5.14
CA TYR A 168 -30.06 -1.48 4.39
C TYR A 168 -29.23 -2.45 5.28
#